data_63d49bac59e425bb1431dddd0224d546
#
_entry.id   63d49bac59e425bb1431dddd0224d546
#
_cell.length_a   1.000
_cell.length_b   1.000
_cell.length_c   1.000
_cell.angle_alpha   90.00
_cell.angle_beta   90.00
_cell.angle_gamma   90.00
#
_symmetry.space_group_name_H-M   'P 1'
#
loop_
_entity.id
_entity.type
_entity.pdbx_description
1 polymer ?
#
loop_
_entity_poly.entity_id
_entity_poly.type
_entity_poly.pdbx_seq_one_letter_code
_entity_poly.pdbx_strand_id
1 'polypeptide(L)'
;NTKVVKVSGRANGTSTITAGNKKGTAKITITLKSGLQKTVTVTVQKTDVKTKKITGVAKNLKLKRKQKAVLRPVITPLTSVEKVTYISSNTKVATVNSKGQITAKKKGTAVITVKSGSKTVKCKVTVK
;
A
#
# COMPACT_ATOMS: atom_id res chain seq x y z
N ASN A 1 -21.60 -18.43 -6.43
CA ASN A 1 -21.41 -18.03 -7.84
C ASN A 1 -19.95 -18.27 -8.25
N THR A 2 -19.68 -19.44 -8.83
CA THR A 2 -18.34 -19.92 -9.21
C THR A 2 -17.70 -19.13 -10.35
N LYS A 3 -18.46 -18.35 -11.12
CA LYS A 3 -17.93 -17.45 -12.16
C LYS A 3 -17.28 -16.19 -11.55
N VAL A 4 -17.71 -15.80 -10.36
CA VAL A 4 -17.16 -14.65 -9.62
C VAL A 4 -16.04 -15.10 -8.69
N VAL A 5 -16.26 -16.18 -7.92
CA VAL A 5 -15.31 -16.70 -6.95
C VAL A 5 -15.38 -18.23 -6.91
N LYS A 6 -14.24 -18.88 -6.93
CA LYS A 6 -14.09 -20.32 -6.69
C LYS A 6 -13.49 -20.55 -5.30
N VAL A 7 -14.05 -21.49 -4.56
CA VAL A 7 -13.54 -21.91 -3.24
C VAL A 7 -13.11 -23.36 -3.32
N SER A 8 -11.91 -23.66 -2.85
CA SER A 8 -11.40 -25.02 -2.66
C SER A 8 -10.97 -25.22 -1.22
N GLY A 9 -11.53 -26.23 -0.56
CA GLY A 9 -11.13 -26.65 0.78
C GLY A 9 -9.94 -27.60 0.77
N ARG A 10 -9.18 -27.64 1.87
CA ARG A 10 -8.13 -28.62 2.11
C ARG A 10 -8.40 -29.38 3.42
N ALA A 11 -7.93 -30.61 3.49
CA ALA A 11 -8.13 -31.46 4.67
C ALA A 11 -7.54 -30.90 5.98
N ASN A 12 -6.58 -29.97 5.88
CA ASN A 12 -5.95 -29.31 7.03
C ASN A 12 -6.75 -28.12 7.62
N GLY A 13 -8.01 -27.97 7.25
CA GLY A 13 -8.86 -26.86 7.73
C GLY A 13 -8.65 -25.51 7.05
N THR A 14 -7.78 -25.44 6.01
CA THR A 14 -7.61 -24.24 5.20
C THR A 14 -8.48 -24.27 3.95
N SER A 15 -8.90 -23.13 3.47
CA SER A 15 -9.62 -22.96 2.21
C SER A 15 -9.00 -21.88 1.36
N THR A 16 -8.86 -22.13 0.07
CA THR A 16 -8.35 -21.14 -0.89
C THR A 16 -9.52 -20.52 -1.64
N ILE A 17 -9.56 -19.18 -1.65
CA ILE A 17 -10.54 -18.40 -2.41
C ILE A 17 -9.85 -17.86 -3.65
N THR A 18 -10.32 -18.24 -4.82
CA THR A 18 -9.76 -17.77 -6.10
C THR A 18 -10.77 -16.86 -6.79
N ALA A 19 -10.34 -15.65 -7.16
CA ALA A 19 -11.17 -14.73 -7.93
C ALA A 19 -11.40 -15.29 -9.34
N GLY A 20 -12.65 -15.25 -9.81
CA GLY A 20 -13.01 -15.63 -11.16
C GLY A 20 -12.85 -14.48 -12.15
N ASN A 21 -13.13 -14.75 -13.42
CA ASN A 21 -12.98 -13.78 -14.51
C ASN A 21 -14.12 -12.75 -14.61
N LYS A 22 -15.14 -12.88 -13.81
CA LYS A 22 -16.32 -12.01 -13.84
C LYS A 22 -16.36 -11.09 -12.62
N LYS A 23 -16.54 -9.79 -12.87
CA LYS A 23 -16.80 -8.86 -11.78
C LYS A 23 -18.11 -9.19 -11.06
N GLY A 24 -18.17 -8.95 -9.78
CA GLY A 24 -19.38 -9.16 -9.00
C GLY A 24 -19.07 -9.46 -7.55
N THR A 25 -20.13 -9.73 -6.80
CA THR A 25 -20.05 -10.08 -5.39
C THR A 25 -20.51 -11.52 -5.20
N ALA A 26 -19.76 -12.29 -4.43
CA ALA A 26 -20.12 -13.63 -4.01
C ALA A 26 -20.12 -13.72 -2.48
N LYS A 27 -21.14 -14.37 -1.93
CA LYS A 27 -21.21 -14.74 -0.51
C LYS A 27 -20.69 -16.17 -0.36
N ILE A 28 -19.77 -16.36 0.58
CA ILE A 28 -19.22 -17.67 0.93
C ILE A 28 -19.67 -17.98 2.34
N THR A 29 -20.43 -19.06 2.50
CA THR A 29 -20.87 -19.54 3.81
C THR A 29 -19.98 -20.69 4.26
N ILE A 30 -19.39 -20.55 5.44
CA ILE A 30 -18.58 -21.57 6.11
C ILE A 30 -19.44 -22.19 7.19
N THR A 31 -19.68 -23.50 7.08
CA THR A 31 -20.46 -24.26 8.08
C THR A 31 -19.52 -25.23 8.81
N LEU A 32 -19.47 -25.15 10.12
CA LEU A 32 -18.76 -26.10 10.98
C LEU A 32 -19.62 -27.35 11.24
N LYS A 33 -18.99 -28.46 11.62
CA LYS A 33 -19.70 -29.68 12.04
C LYS A 33 -20.66 -29.44 13.22
N SER A 34 -20.37 -28.43 14.06
CA SER A 34 -21.25 -27.98 15.15
C SER A 34 -22.51 -27.23 14.72
N GLY A 35 -22.72 -27.02 13.39
CA GLY A 35 -23.84 -26.25 12.85
C GLY A 35 -23.61 -24.72 12.82
N LEU A 36 -22.52 -24.23 13.39
CA LEU A 36 -22.18 -22.80 13.33
C LEU A 36 -21.83 -22.39 11.90
N GLN A 37 -22.40 -21.27 11.47
CA GLN A 37 -22.18 -20.72 10.14
C GLN A 37 -21.59 -19.30 10.21
N LYS A 38 -20.67 -19.00 9.30
CA LYS A 38 -20.17 -17.64 9.05
C LYS A 38 -20.17 -17.33 7.57
N THR A 39 -20.70 -16.18 7.21
CA THR A 39 -20.72 -15.72 5.82
C THR A 39 -19.66 -14.67 5.59
N VAL A 40 -18.86 -14.86 4.54
CA VAL A 40 -17.87 -13.89 4.05
C VAL A 40 -18.33 -13.39 2.69
N THR A 41 -18.36 -12.07 2.52
CA THR A 41 -18.66 -11.44 1.24
C THR A 41 -17.38 -11.12 0.50
N VAL A 42 -17.21 -11.64 -0.71
CA VAL A 42 -16.06 -11.39 -1.57
C VAL A 42 -16.51 -10.62 -2.80
N THR A 43 -15.86 -9.48 -3.06
CA THR A 43 -16.14 -8.66 -4.25
C THR A 43 -14.96 -8.73 -5.22
N VAL A 44 -15.24 -9.14 -6.46
CA VAL A 44 -14.27 -9.18 -7.57
C VAL A 44 -14.47 -7.94 -8.44
N GLN A 45 -13.43 -7.14 -8.59
CA GLN A 45 -13.41 -5.94 -9.42
C GLN A 45 -12.77 -6.25 -10.79
N LYS A 46 -13.29 -5.67 -11.85
CA LYS A 46 -12.79 -5.87 -13.22
C LYS A 46 -11.59 -4.96 -13.56
N THR A 47 -11.47 -3.84 -12.88
CA THR A 47 -10.43 -2.83 -13.14
C THR A 47 -9.51 -2.70 -11.94
N ASP A 48 -8.26 -2.38 -12.22
CA ASP A 48 -7.26 -2.08 -11.19
C ASP A 48 -7.72 -0.95 -10.27
N VAL A 49 -7.55 -1.15 -8.98
CA VAL A 49 -7.86 -0.15 -7.97
C VAL A 49 -6.73 0.88 -7.96
N LYS A 50 -7.08 2.12 -8.30
CA LYS A 50 -6.13 3.23 -8.31
C LYS A 50 -6.06 3.93 -6.96
N THR A 51 -4.94 4.56 -6.68
CA THR A 51 -4.72 5.37 -5.48
C THR A 51 -5.62 6.61 -5.50
N LYS A 52 -6.41 6.77 -4.46
CA LYS A 52 -7.25 7.96 -4.24
C LYS A 52 -6.56 8.98 -3.35
N LYS A 53 -5.77 8.53 -2.37
CA LYS A 53 -5.12 9.40 -1.38
C LYS A 53 -3.83 8.77 -0.86
N ILE A 54 -2.85 9.62 -0.53
CA ILE A 54 -1.63 9.26 0.20
C ILE A 54 -1.63 10.03 1.52
N THR A 55 -1.47 9.33 2.64
CA THR A 55 -1.38 9.90 4.00
C THR A 55 -0.16 9.35 4.74
N GLY A 56 0.05 9.72 5.99
CA GLY A 56 1.15 9.23 6.81
C GLY A 56 2.54 9.79 6.44
N VAL A 57 2.60 10.79 5.57
CA VAL A 57 3.85 11.46 5.20
C VAL A 57 3.97 12.78 5.95
N ALA A 58 5.04 12.96 6.72
CA ALA A 58 5.34 14.21 7.41
C ALA A 58 5.58 15.33 6.39
N LYS A 59 4.98 16.51 6.61
CA LYS A 59 5.20 17.69 5.74
C LYS A 59 6.61 18.23 5.85
N ASN A 60 7.18 18.22 7.06
CA ASN A 60 8.52 18.71 7.35
C ASN A 60 9.27 17.69 8.20
N LEU A 61 10.54 17.48 7.88
CA LEU A 61 11.44 16.59 8.58
C LEU A 61 12.78 17.28 8.80
N LYS A 62 13.26 17.31 10.04
CA LYS A 62 14.59 17.85 10.38
C LYS A 62 15.52 16.69 10.71
N LEU A 63 16.65 16.61 10.04
CA LEU A 63 17.65 15.56 10.23
C LEU A 63 19.02 16.17 10.47
N LYS A 64 19.86 15.47 11.26
CA LYS A 64 21.30 15.74 11.34
C LYS A 64 22.02 15.06 10.17
N ARG A 65 23.22 15.54 9.83
CA ARG A 65 24.06 14.86 8.82
C ARG A 65 24.25 13.39 9.19
N LYS A 66 24.27 12.52 8.18
CA LYS A 66 24.34 11.05 8.29
C LYS A 66 23.12 10.37 8.95
N GLN A 67 22.16 11.13 9.46
CA GLN A 67 20.94 10.56 10.04
C GLN A 67 20.05 9.96 8.95
N LYS A 68 19.38 8.86 9.30
CA LYS A 68 18.40 8.19 8.44
C LYS A 68 16.98 8.35 9.02
N ALA A 69 16.01 8.43 8.15
CA ALA A 69 14.58 8.41 8.51
C ALA A 69 13.80 7.62 7.49
N VAL A 70 12.66 7.06 7.86
CA VAL A 70 11.82 6.26 6.96
C VAL A 70 10.46 6.94 6.84
N LEU A 71 10.04 7.23 5.61
CA LEU A 71 8.67 7.63 5.30
C LEU A 71 7.79 6.38 5.20
N ARG A 72 6.64 6.41 5.85
CA ARG A 72 5.64 5.32 5.83
C ARG A 72 4.33 5.83 5.27
N PRO A 73 4.24 6.05 3.95
CA PRO A 73 3.00 6.48 3.33
C PRO A 73 1.92 5.41 3.45
N VAL A 74 0.71 5.84 3.75
CA VAL A 74 -0.48 5.00 3.73
C VAL A 74 -1.27 5.35 2.47
N ILE A 75 -1.48 4.35 1.63
CA ILE A 75 -2.22 4.46 0.38
C ILE A 75 -3.68 4.10 0.62
N THR A 76 -4.58 4.89 0.13
CA THR A 76 -6.02 4.63 0.23
C THR A 76 -6.62 4.54 -1.18
N PRO A 77 -7.40 3.50 -1.49
CA PRO A 77 -7.63 2.31 -0.67
C PRO A 77 -6.38 1.41 -0.60
N LEU A 78 -6.27 0.58 0.45
CA LEU A 78 -5.14 -0.36 0.64
C LEU A 78 -5.03 -1.41 -0.47
N THR A 79 -6.12 -1.63 -1.20
CA THR A 79 -6.20 -2.53 -2.36
C THR A 79 -5.67 -1.92 -3.66
N SER A 80 -5.14 -0.68 -3.60
CA SER A 80 -4.51 -0.06 -4.77
C SER A 80 -3.32 -0.89 -5.26
N VAL A 81 -3.29 -1.14 -6.57
CA VAL A 81 -2.19 -1.86 -7.24
C VAL A 81 -1.05 -0.94 -7.68
N GLU A 82 -1.22 0.36 -7.50
CA GLU A 82 -0.24 1.36 -7.91
C GLU A 82 0.95 1.42 -6.93
N LYS A 83 2.14 1.28 -7.47
CA LYS A 83 3.39 1.32 -6.70
C LYS A 83 3.65 2.71 -6.14
N VAL A 84 4.23 2.75 -4.93
CA VAL A 84 4.74 3.99 -4.34
C VAL A 84 6.17 4.23 -4.83
N THR A 85 6.42 5.42 -5.31
CA THR A 85 7.75 5.87 -5.74
C THR A 85 8.19 7.11 -4.95
N TYR A 86 9.51 7.28 -4.81
CA TYR A 86 10.12 8.35 -4.04
C TYR A 86 11.18 9.05 -4.87
N ILE A 87 11.17 10.38 -4.84
CA ILE A 87 12.11 11.21 -5.60
C ILE A 87 12.63 12.32 -4.69
N SER A 88 13.94 12.54 -4.66
CA SER A 88 14.56 13.67 -3.98
C SER A 88 14.85 14.80 -4.96
N SER A 89 14.48 16.02 -4.60
CA SER A 89 14.82 17.22 -5.40
C SER A 89 16.29 17.59 -5.33
N ASN A 90 17.01 17.11 -4.32
CA ASN A 90 18.45 17.39 -4.14
C ASN A 90 19.16 16.22 -3.46
N THR A 91 19.71 15.33 -4.26
CA THR A 91 20.40 14.12 -3.80
C THR A 91 21.77 14.41 -3.12
N LYS A 92 22.31 15.62 -3.29
CA LYS A 92 23.51 16.06 -2.57
C LYS A 92 23.18 16.37 -1.09
N VAL A 93 21.97 16.81 -0.79
CA VAL A 93 21.49 17.11 0.56
C VAL A 93 20.88 15.89 1.23
N ALA A 94 19.95 15.23 0.56
CA ALA A 94 19.31 14.02 1.06
C ALA A 94 18.92 13.08 -0.08
N THR A 95 19.16 11.80 0.09
CA THR A 95 18.71 10.74 -0.82
C THR A 95 17.54 9.99 -0.24
N VAL A 96 16.75 9.34 -1.08
CA VAL A 96 15.68 8.42 -0.69
C VAL A 96 15.75 7.16 -1.56
N ASN A 97 15.51 6.00 -0.97
CA ASN A 97 15.46 4.73 -1.69
C ASN A 97 14.01 4.29 -1.96
N SER A 98 13.84 3.19 -2.69
CA SER A 98 12.54 2.60 -3.03
C SER A 98 11.69 2.16 -1.82
N LYS A 99 12.30 1.99 -0.65
CA LYS A 99 11.61 1.66 0.61
C LYS A 99 11.20 2.91 1.42
N GLY A 100 11.40 4.12 0.86
CA GLY A 100 11.10 5.38 1.55
C GLY A 100 12.12 5.76 2.62
N GLN A 101 13.29 5.11 2.68
CA GLN A 101 14.35 5.48 3.60
C GLN A 101 15.13 6.68 3.07
N ILE A 102 15.10 7.75 3.84
CA ILE A 102 15.84 8.98 3.58
C ILE A 102 17.20 8.89 4.29
N THR A 103 18.26 9.31 3.61
CA THR A 103 19.60 9.48 4.19
C THR A 103 20.04 10.92 4.03
N ALA A 104 20.25 11.62 5.15
CA ALA A 104 20.78 12.97 5.18
C ALA A 104 22.28 12.98 4.88
N LYS A 105 22.71 13.73 3.88
CA LYS A 105 24.13 13.77 3.44
C LYS A 105 24.83 15.07 3.81
N LYS A 106 24.29 16.19 3.36
CA LYS A 106 24.93 17.52 3.50
C LYS A 106 23.92 18.52 4.02
N LYS A 107 24.40 19.51 4.79
CA LYS A 107 23.59 20.65 5.26
C LYS A 107 22.81 21.29 4.09
N GLY A 108 21.54 21.56 4.30
CA GLY A 108 20.66 22.17 3.27
C GLY A 108 19.23 21.65 3.34
N THR A 109 18.48 21.92 2.30
CA THR A 109 17.08 21.51 2.17
C THR A 109 16.88 20.69 0.91
N ALA A 110 16.13 19.60 1.03
CA ALA A 110 15.64 18.80 -0.09
C ALA A 110 14.14 18.52 0.07
N VAL A 111 13.43 18.37 -1.02
CA VAL A 111 12.02 17.95 -1.02
C VAL A 111 11.95 16.51 -1.49
N ILE A 112 11.41 15.64 -0.67
CA ILE A 112 11.12 14.25 -1.04
C ILE A 112 9.69 14.19 -1.55
N THR A 113 9.53 13.81 -2.79
CA THR A 113 8.24 13.60 -3.43
C THR A 113 7.86 12.13 -3.35
N VAL A 114 6.70 11.85 -2.77
CA VAL A 114 6.11 10.50 -2.69
C VAL A 114 4.95 10.47 -3.69
N LYS A 115 5.00 9.53 -4.62
CA LYS A 115 4.00 9.41 -5.69
C LYS A 115 3.42 7.99 -5.73
N SER A 116 2.12 7.88 -5.94
CA SER A 116 1.43 6.63 -6.25
C SER A 116 0.33 6.93 -7.27
N GLY A 117 0.49 6.39 -8.48
CA GLY A 117 -0.36 6.74 -9.63
C GLY A 117 -0.35 8.23 -9.92
N SER A 118 -1.54 8.84 -9.95
CA SER A 118 -1.71 10.30 -10.14
C SER A 118 -1.55 11.12 -8.86
N LYS A 119 -1.45 10.47 -7.69
CA LYS A 119 -1.39 11.16 -6.38
C LYS A 119 0.04 11.41 -5.96
N THR A 120 0.27 12.59 -5.39
CA THR A 120 1.60 13.05 -4.98
C THR A 120 1.52 13.77 -3.65
N VAL A 121 2.47 13.48 -2.76
CA VAL A 121 2.68 14.19 -1.49
C VAL A 121 4.16 14.56 -1.36
N LYS A 122 4.43 15.71 -0.78
CA LYS A 122 5.79 16.24 -0.62
C LYS A 122 6.17 16.33 0.87
N CYS A 123 7.42 15.97 1.17
CA CYS A 123 8.04 16.11 2.49
C CYS A 123 9.27 17.01 2.36
N LYS A 124 9.30 18.15 3.04
CA LYS A 124 10.48 19.03 3.10
C LYS A 124 11.46 18.49 4.14
N VAL A 125 12.64 18.12 3.70
CA VAL A 125 13.73 17.62 4.58
C VAL A 125 14.76 18.72 4.74
N THR A 126 15.01 19.13 5.98
CA THR A 126 16.06 20.09 6.34
C THR A 126 17.16 19.35 7.07
N VAL A 127 18.38 19.41 6.54
CA VAL A 127 19.58 18.82 7.15
C VAL A 127 20.40 19.91 7.80
N LYS A 128 20.68 19.76 9.09
CA LYS A 128 21.53 20.64 9.90
C LYS A 128 22.97 20.11 10.00
#